data_630f5ee31b9a44667bdcbc9d85668044
#
_entry.id   630f5ee31b9a44667bdcbc9d85668044
#
_cell.length_a   1.000
_cell.length_b   1.000
_cell.length_c   1.000
_cell.angle_alpha   90.00
_cell.angle_beta   90.00
_cell.angle_gamma   90.00
#
_symmetry.space_group_name_H-M   'P 1'
#
loop_
_entity.id
_entity.type
_entity.pdbx_description
1 polymer ?
#
loop_
_entity_poly.entity_id
_entity_poly.type
_entity_poly.pdbx_seq_one_letter_code
_entity_poly.pdbx_strand_id
1 'polypeptide(L)'
;MQKEVTKSWALFIGIGTMMIAHGLQLQVMGIRSVIEDFNVITTGIFMSGYYIGYFVGSKTTPKLVSKVGHIRVFAAFASLASLSALVAVVYVNPFMWTLSRFITGISLVSCYVVTESWLNDRATNKNRGQLLSAYM
;
A
#
# COMPACT_ATOMS: atom_id res chain seq x y z
N MET A 1 -5.14 -17.13 22.04
CA MET A 1 -4.80 -15.72 21.80
C MET A 1 -3.41 -15.58 21.18
N GLN A 2 -2.34 -15.90 21.87
CA GLN A 2 -0.98 -15.88 21.31
C GLN A 2 -0.82 -16.69 20.01
N LYS A 3 -1.48 -17.84 19.89
CA LYS A 3 -1.40 -18.70 18.69
C LYS A 3 -1.93 -18.06 17.41
N GLU A 4 -2.96 -17.22 17.46
CA GLU A 4 -3.51 -16.56 16.25
C GLU A 4 -2.67 -15.35 15.84
N VAL A 5 -2.19 -14.56 16.80
CA VAL A 5 -1.21 -13.50 16.55
C VAL A 5 0.08 -14.10 16.00
N THR A 6 0.54 -15.21 16.58
CA THR A 6 1.74 -15.92 16.12
C THR A 6 1.58 -16.50 14.70
N LYS A 7 0.37 -16.91 14.31
CA LYS A 7 0.10 -17.38 12.93
C LYS A 7 0.03 -16.24 11.91
N SER A 8 -0.23 -15.01 12.37
CA SER A 8 -0.38 -13.82 11.52
C SER A 8 0.88 -12.94 11.49
N TRP A 9 1.95 -13.33 12.19
CA TRP A 9 3.17 -12.52 12.31
C TRP A 9 3.80 -12.13 10.97
N ALA A 10 3.79 -13.06 10.00
CA ALA A 10 4.33 -12.79 8.67
C ALA A 10 3.56 -11.68 7.93
N LEU A 11 2.24 -11.63 8.12
CA LEU A 11 1.39 -10.59 7.55
C LEU A 11 1.69 -9.23 8.20
N PHE A 12 1.81 -9.19 9.53
CA PHE A 12 2.15 -7.96 10.26
C PHE A 12 3.54 -7.42 9.88
N ILE A 13 4.53 -8.29 9.74
CA ILE A 13 5.86 -7.89 9.25
C ILE A 13 5.78 -7.36 7.83
N GLY A 14 5.03 -8.04 6.95
CA GLY A 14 4.85 -7.61 5.56
C GLY A 14 4.23 -6.20 5.46
N ILE A 15 3.14 -5.96 6.17
CA ILE A 15 2.49 -4.64 6.23
C ILE A 15 3.41 -3.60 6.87
N GLY A 16 4.05 -3.90 7.98
CA GLY A 16 4.98 -2.98 8.64
C GLY A 16 6.14 -2.57 7.73
N THR A 17 6.73 -3.53 7.02
CA THR A 17 7.78 -3.27 6.02
C THR A 17 7.27 -2.38 4.88
N MET A 18 6.05 -2.64 4.39
CA MET A 18 5.44 -1.80 3.35
C MET A 18 5.16 -0.37 3.84
N MET A 19 4.71 -0.19 5.08
CA MET A 19 4.50 1.14 5.67
C MET A 19 5.79 1.94 5.77
N ILE A 20 6.87 1.29 6.23
CA ILE A 20 8.21 1.91 6.31
C ILE A 20 8.69 2.30 4.90
N ALA A 21 8.61 1.38 3.94
CA ALA A 21 9.02 1.62 2.56
C ALA A 21 8.21 2.77 1.92
N HIS A 22 6.90 2.82 2.16
CA HIS A 22 6.05 3.91 1.68
C HIS A 22 6.40 5.26 2.30
N GLY A 23 6.63 5.30 3.61
CA GLY A 23 7.07 6.52 4.30
C GLY A 23 8.40 7.04 3.76
N LEU A 24 9.39 6.15 3.56
CA LEU A 24 10.66 6.50 2.95
C LEU A 24 10.49 6.99 1.50
N GLN A 25 9.69 6.31 0.69
CA GLN A 25 9.40 6.73 -0.69
C GLN A 25 8.81 8.15 -0.73
N LEU A 26 7.87 8.46 0.17
CA LEU A 26 7.25 9.79 0.26
C LEU A 26 8.28 10.87 0.56
N GLN A 27 9.15 10.64 1.54
CA GLN A 27 10.22 11.57 1.93
C GLN A 27 11.22 11.78 0.78
N VAL A 28 11.70 10.70 0.19
CA VAL A 28 12.68 10.75 -0.91
C VAL A 28 12.12 11.47 -2.12
N MET A 29 10.87 11.21 -2.51
CA MET A 29 10.24 11.91 -3.63
C MET A 29 10.04 13.39 -3.34
N GLY A 30 9.69 13.77 -2.12
CA GLY A 30 9.59 15.17 -1.71
C GLY A 30 10.92 15.91 -1.80
N ILE A 31 11.99 15.33 -1.27
CA ILE A 31 13.35 15.92 -1.33
C ILE A 31 13.82 16.00 -2.79
N ARG A 32 13.63 14.92 -3.55
CA ARG A 32 14.09 14.86 -4.93
C ARG A 32 13.35 15.82 -5.84
N SER A 33 12.07 16.09 -5.60
CA SER A 33 11.32 17.10 -6.38
C SER A 33 11.93 18.50 -6.29
N VAL A 34 12.53 18.84 -5.14
CA VAL A 34 13.25 20.10 -4.95
C VAL A 34 14.59 20.09 -5.70
N ILE A 35 15.32 18.97 -5.66
CA ILE A 35 16.61 18.82 -6.36
C ILE A 35 16.43 18.90 -7.89
N GLU A 36 15.32 18.36 -8.40
CA GLU A 36 14.99 18.37 -9.84
C GLU A 36 14.26 19.65 -10.28
N ASP A 37 14.21 20.68 -9.42
CA ASP A 37 13.58 21.97 -9.67
C ASP A 37 12.10 21.89 -10.07
N PHE A 38 11.37 20.88 -9.57
CA PHE A 38 9.94 20.82 -9.79
C PHE A 38 9.22 21.90 -9.00
N ASN A 39 8.34 22.64 -9.66
CA ASN A 39 7.55 23.64 -8.97
C ASN A 39 6.54 23.02 -7.99
N VAL A 40 6.04 23.81 -7.05
CA VAL A 40 5.12 23.37 -5.99
C VAL A 40 3.83 22.76 -6.57
N ILE A 41 3.32 23.28 -7.68
CA ILE A 41 2.10 22.80 -8.33
C ILE A 41 2.34 21.39 -8.90
N THR A 42 3.44 21.19 -9.62
CA THR A 42 3.83 19.88 -10.17
C THR A 42 4.01 18.85 -9.07
N THR A 43 4.69 19.24 -7.99
CA THR A 43 4.87 18.38 -6.81
C THR A 43 3.52 18.01 -6.18
N GLY A 44 2.60 18.97 -6.03
CA GLY A 44 1.25 18.73 -5.56
C GLY A 44 0.46 17.74 -6.44
N ILE A 45 0.56 17.88 -7.76
CA ILE A 45 -0.14 17.02 -8.73
C ILE A 45 0.35 15.57 -8.60
N PHE A 46 1.66 15.31 -8.66
CA PHE A 46 2.12 13.93 -8.58
C PHE A 46 1.90 13.31 -7.20
N MET A 47 1.99 14.09 -6.12
CA MET A 47 1.64 13.59 -4.78
C MET A 47 0.15 13.23 -4.67
N SER A 48 -0.73 14.01 -5.29
CA SER A 48 -2.18 13.77 -5.31
C SER A 48 -2.57 12.50 -6.08
N GLY A 49 -1.77 12.07 -7.04
CA GLY A 49 -1.97 10.81 -7.78
C GLY A 49 -2.16 9.60 -6.87
N TYR A 50 -1.47 9.59 -5.73
CA TYR A 50 -1.63 8.54 -4.71
C TYR A 50 -3.08 8.41 -4.21
N TYR A 51 -3.74 9.50 -3.88
CA TYR A 51 -5.10 9.47 -3.34
C TYR A 51 -6.13 8.99 -4.36
N ILE A 52 -5.94 9.32 -5.64
CA ILE A 52 -6.80 8.81 -6.73
C ILE A 52 -6.63 7.29 -6.83
N GLY A 53 -5.40 6.81 -6.82
CA GLY A 53 -5.10 5.38 -6.81
C GLY A 53 -5.69 4.67 -5.59
N TYR A 54 -5.56 5.27 -4.42
CA TYR A 54 -6.13 4.76 -3.17
C TYR A 54 -7.65 4.59 -3.26
N PHE A 55 -8.34 5.60 -3.79
CA PHE A 55 -9.80 5.56 -3.99
C PHE A 55 -10.22 4.45 -4.98
N VAL A 56 -9.54 4.31 -6.10
CA VAL A 56 -9.81 3.25 -7.09
C VAL A 56 -9.57 1.88 -6.49
N GLY A 57 -8.45 1.68 -5.82
CA GLY A 57 -8.09 0.42 -5.18
C GLY A 57 -9.07 0.00 -4.10
N SER A 58 -9.55 0.93 -3.26
CA SER A 58 -10.51 0.63 -2.20
C SER A 58 -11.82 0.04 -2.74
N LYS A 59 -12.24 0.43 -3.93
CA LYS A 59 -13.46 -0.09 -4.57
C LYS A 59 -13.26 -1.38 -5.35
N THR A 60 -12.08 -1.58 -5.91
CA THR A 60 -11.81 -2.73 -6.80
C THR A 60 -11.28 -3.95 -6.04
N THR A 61 -10.52 -3.75 -4.98
CA THR A 61 -9.85 -4.82 -4.23
C THR A 61 -10.80 -5.85 -3.60
N PRO A 62 -11.93 -5.48 -2.97
CA PRO A 62 -12.84 -6.47 -2.41
C PRO A 62 -13.35 -7.48 -3.45
N LYS A 63 -13.62 -7.02 -4.67
CA LYS A 63 -14.04 -7.88 -5.79
C LYS A 63 -12.91 -8.79 -6.27
N LEU A 64 -11.66 -8.31 -6.26
CA LEU A 64 -10.49 -9.11 -6.60
C LEU A 64 -10.23 -10.20 -5.55
N VAL A 65 -10.31 -9.86 -4.28
CA VAL A 65 -10.12 -10.80 -3.16
C VAL A 65 -11.14 -11.94 -3.24
N SER A 66 -12.41 -11.64 -3.53
CA SER A 66 -13.45 -12.66 -3.66
C SER A 66 -13.25 -13.62 -4.84
N LYS A 67 -12.57 -13.18 -5.90
CA LYS A 67 -12.32 -13.98 -7.11
C LYS A 67 -11.01 -14.76 -7.07
N VAL A 68 -9.96 -14.17 -6.55
CA VAL A 68 -8.57 -14.67 -6.66
C VAL A 68 -8.02 -15.17 -5.33
N GLY A 69 -8.55 -14.67 -4.21
CA GLY A 69 -8.12 -14.99 -2.85
C GLY A 69 -7.09 -14.01 -2.29
N HIS A 70 -7.00 -13.97 -0.97
CA HIS A 70 -6.22 -12.97 -0.20
C HIS A 70 -4.72 -12.99 -0.52
N ILE A 71 -4.08 -14.17 -0.47
CA ILE A 71 -2.62 -14.29 -0.61
C ILE A 71 -2.15 -13.84 -1.99
N ARG A 72 -2.86 -14.23 -3.05
CA ARG A 72 -2.49 -13.89 -4.43
C ARG A 72 -2.66 -12.39 -4.70
N VAL A 73 -3.75 -11.80 -4.20
CA VAL A 73 -3.99 -10.35 -4.33
C VAL A 73 -2.92 -9.57 -3.58
N PHE A 74 -2.60 -9.96 -2.33
CA PHE A 74 -1.54 -9.33 -1.55
C PHE A 74 -0.18 -9.38 -2.26
N ALA A 75 0.24 -10.56 -2.73
CA ALA A 75 1.52 -10.74 -3.41
C ALA A 75 1.60 -9.90 -4.71
N ALA A 76 0.53 -9.88 -5.50
CA ALA A 76 0.48 -9.09 -6.74
C ALA A 76 0.63 -7.58 -6.47
N PHE A 77 -0.13 -7.04 -5.51
CA PHE A 77 -0.06 -5.62 -5.20
C PHE A 77 1.20 -5.21 -4.45
N ALA A 78 1.77 -6.06 -3.59
CA ALA A 78 3.07 -5.83 -2.99
C ALA A 78 4.18 -5.75 -4.05
N SER A 79 4.16 -6.65 -5.04
CA SER A 79 5.09 -6.62 -6.17
C SER A 79 4.89 -5.37 -7.04
N LEU A 80 3.64 -4.98 -7.28
CA LEU A 80 3.30 -3.79 -8.06
C LEU A 80 3.75 -2.49 -7.36
N ALA A 81 3.63 -2.42 -6.04
CA ALA A 81 4.16 -1.31 -5.24
C ALA A 81 5.68 -1.19 -5.37
N SER A 82 6.40 -2.31 -5.29
CA SER A 82 7.87 -2.33 -5.47
C SER A 82 8.27 -1.89 -6.87
N LEU A 83 7.58 -2.38 -7.90
CA LEU A 83 7.83 -2.01 -9.30
C LEU A 83 7.60 -0.51 -9.51
N SER A 84 6.52 0.05 -8.96
CA SER A 84 6.21 1.48 -9.09
C SER A 84 7.27 2.37 -8.46
N ALA A 85 7.86 1.94 -7.33
CA ALA A 85 8.96 2.65 -6.70
C ALA A 85 10.23 2.63 -7.58
N LEU A 86 10.56 1.50 -8.19
CA LEU A 86 11.70 1.38 -9.11
C LEU A 86 11.52 2.24 -10.36
N VAL A 87 10.33 2.27 -10.94
CA VAL A 87 10.02 3.12 -12.10
C VAL A 87 10.22 4.60 -11.77
N ALA A 88 9.81 5.04 -10.57
CA ALA A 88 10.02 6.43 -10.14
C ALA A 88 11.49 6.80 -9.98
N VAL A 89 12.35 5.84 -9.62
CA VAL A 89 13.81 6.07 -9.52
C VAL A 89 14.46 6.20 -10.90
N VAL A 90 14.04 5.35 -11.85
CA VAL A 90 14.63 5.29 -13.19
C VAL A 90 14.18 6.47 -14.07
N TYR A 91 12.91 6.78 -14.01
CA TYR A 91 12.29 7.84 -14.85
C TYR A 91 11.97 9.08 -14.02
N VAL A 92 12.87 10.05 -14.03
CA VAL A 92 12.68 11.33 -13.36
C VAL A 92 11.86 12.26 -14.25
N ASN A 93 10.54 12.11 -14.20
CA ASN A 93 9.61 12.88 -15.00
C ASN A 93 8.29 13.05 -14.20
N PRO A 94 7.69 14.24 -14.14
CA PRO A 94 6.46 14.50 -13.39
C PRO A 94 5.31 13.56 -13.77
N PHE A 95 5.15 13.23 -15.04
CA PHE A 95 4.12 12.30 -15.52
C PHE A 95 4.36 10.88 -14.99
N MET A 96 5.59 10.37 -15.09
CA MET A 96 5.95 9.04 -14.58
C MET A 96 5.82 8.97 -13.06
N TRP A 97 6.15 10.05 -12.36
CA TRP A 97 5.96 10.14 -10.92
C TRP A 97 4.49 10.14 -10.52
N THR A 98 3.63 10.85 -11.26
CA THR A 98 2.18 10.81 -11.04
C THR A 98 1.64 9.40 -11.22
N LEU A 99 2.03 8.71 -12.30
CA LEU A 99 1.63 7.34 -12.57
C LEU A 99 2.13 6.37 -11.47
N SER A 100 3.40 6.50 -11.08
CA SER A 100 3.98 5.71 -9.99
C SER A 100 3.21 5.93 -8.68
N ARG A 101 2.87 7.16 -8.32
CA ARG A 101 2.08 7.47 -7.11
C ARG A 101 0.67 6.89 -7.18
N PHE A 102 0.03 6.97 -8.35
CA PHE A 102 -1.28 6.34 -8.58
C PHE A 102 -1.22 4.82 -8.36
N ILE A 103 -0.23 4.14 -8.95
CA ILE A 103 -0.02 2.70 -8.79
C ILE A 103 0.30 2.35 -7.34
N THR A 104 1.14 3.14 -6.67
CA THR A 104 1.43 2.96 -5.23
C THR A 104 0.17 3.08 -4.39
N GLY A 105 -0.71 4.04 -4.68
CA GLY A 105 -1.97 4.23 -3.97
C GLY A 105 -2.89 3.01 -4.09
N ILE A 106 -3.10 2.50 -5.30
CA ILE A 106 -3.88 1.27 -5.53
C ILE A 106 -3.25 0.11 -4.76
N SER A 107 -1.95 -0.06 -4.87
CA SER A 107 -1.23 -1.20 -4.31
C SER A 107 -1.31 -1.23 -2.78
N LEU A 108 -1.08 -0.10 -2.13
CA LEU A 108 -1.10 -0.03 -0.67
C LEU A 108 -2.49 -0.25 -0.10
N VAL A 109 -3.52 0.42 -0.64
CA VAL A 109 -4.89 0.20 -0.15
C VAL A 109 -5.32 -1.25 -0.38
N SER A 110 -4.91 -1.86 -1.49
CA SER A 110 -5.22 -3.26 -1.76
C SER A 110 -4.59 -4.19 -0.72
N CYS A 111 -3.34 -3.94 -0.33
CA CYS A 111 -2.69 -4.70 0.74
C CYS A 111 -3.37 -4.48 2.09
N TYR A 112 -3.83 -3.26 2.41
CA TYR A 112 -4.58 -2.99 3.63
C TYR A 112 -5.92 -3.72 3.65
N VAL A 113 -6.71 -3.61 2.58
CA VAL A 113 -8.02 -4.28 2.46
C VAL A 113 -7.87 -5.80 2.57
N VAL A 114 -6.86 -6.38 1.90
CA VAL A 114 -6.57 -7.82 2.01
C VAL A 114 -6.23 -8.20 3.44
N THR A 115 -5.40 -7.43 4.11
CA THR A 115 -4.97 -7.69 5.49
C THR A 115 -6.15 -7.63 6.46
N GLU A 116 -6.96 -6.58 6.36
CA GLU A 116 -8.15 -6.41 7.20
C GLU A 116 -9.18 -7.52 6.96
N SER A 117 -9.45 -7.85 5.70
CA SER A 117 -10.36 -8.93 5.33
C SER A 117 -9.87 -10.27 5.87
N TRP A 118 -8.59 -10.58 5.70
CA TRP A 118 -8.00 -11.83 6.15
C TRP A 118 -7.98 -11.95 7.69
N LEU A 119 -7.66 -10.86 8.40
CA LEU A 119 -7.73 -10.83 9.86
C LEU A 119 -9.17 -11.00 10.34
N ASN A 120 -10.13 -10.36 9.67
CA ASN A 120 -11.53 -10.43 10.00
C ASN A 120 -12.10 -11.86 9.79
N ASP A 121 -11.72 -12.54 8.72
CA ASP A 121 -12.13 -13.93 8.44
C ASP A 121 -11.60 -14.92 9.45
N ARG A 122 -10.46 -14.63 10.08
CA ARG A 122 -9.84 -15.47 11.12
C ARG A 122 -10.22 -15.07 12.54
N ALA A 123 -10.84 -13.92 12.70
CA ALA A 123 -11.27 -13.42 14.00
C ALA A 123 -12.52 -14.15 14.49
N THR A 124 -12.51 -14.56 15.76
CA THR A 124 -13.72 -14.95 16.49
C THR A 124 -14.31 -13.72 17.18
N ASN A 125 -15.60 -13.77 17.53
CA ASN A 125 -16.25 -12.66 18.23
C ASN A 125 -15.53 -12.23 19.53
N LYS A 126 -14.75 -13.14 20.14
CA LYS A 126 -13.98 -12.87 21.36
C LYS A 126 -12.64 -12.15 21.11
N ASN A 127 -11.99 -12.36 19.96
CA ASN A 127 -10.64 -11.85 19.71
C ASN A 127 -10.55 -10.82 18.58
N ARG A 128 -11.67 -10.53 17.92
CA ARG A 128 -11.73 -9.60 16.78
C ARG A 128 -11.19 -8.21 17.10
N GLY A 129 -11.61 -7.64 18.25
CA GLY A 129 -11.13 -6.33 18.68
C GLY A 129 -9.63 -6.31 18.95
N GLN A 130 -9.09 -7.39 19.52
CA GLN A 130 -7.65 -7.48 19.84
C GLN A 130 -6.79 -7.69 18.59
N LEU A 131 -7.25 -8.49 17.61
CA LEU A 131 -6.55 -8.67 16.34
C LEU A 131 -6.50 -7.38 15.53
N LEU A 132 -7.61 -6.65 15.48
CA LEU A 132 -7.68 -5.36 14.78
C LEU A 132 -6.88 -4.27 15.50
N SER A 133 -6.86 -4.25 16.84
CA SER A 133 -6.03 -3.28 17.60
C SER A 133 -4.54 -3.53 17.47
N ALA A 134 -4.11 -4.78 17.26
CA ALA A 134 -2.70 -5.10 16.98
C ALA A 134 -2.25 -4.68 15.57
N TYR A 135 -3.20 -4.52 14.65
CA TYR A 135 -2.96 -4.07 13.28
C TYR A 135 -2.93 -2.53 13.17
N MET A 136 -3.75 -1.82 13.95
CA MET A 136 -3.84 -0.34 13.97
C MET A 136 -2.71 0.29 14.77
#